data_00d0342b5c971ab826c73caa4dc6ceae
#
_entry.id   00d0342b5c971ab826c73caa4dc6ceae
#
_cell.length_a   1.000
_cell.length_b   1.000
_cell.length_c   1.000
_cell.angle_alpha   90.00
_cell.angle_beta   90.00
_cell.angle_gamma   90.00
#
_symmetry.space_group_name_H-M   'P 1'
#
loop_
_entity.id
_entity.type
_entity.pdbx_description
1 polymer ?
#
loop_
_entity_poly.entity_id
_entity_poly.type
_entity_poly.pdbx_seq_one_letter_code
_entity_poly.pdbx_strand_id
1 'polypeptide(L)'
;AESIEKPIAALADRLKTFAEGDLDSEFPEHQTEDEIAFMNDEARQMAENLSLIINDINKIMASMANGDFTVNTEIEDKYVGKFGELLQSVRNMNRKMNATLKSVEESAGQVTAGSENLAQSAQDLAEGATEQAGAVEELQATITTITEQVGGTVNNLMETSKKAEVYASDADSSREDMK
;
A
#
# COMPACT_ATOMS: atom_id res chain seq x y z
N ALA A 1 24.28 60.87 -30.91
CA ALA A 1 24.97 59.68 -30.34
C ALA A 1 24.44 59.38 -28.93
N GLU A 2 24.39 60.32 -28.01
CA GLU A 2 23.89 60.08 -26.62
C GLU A 2 22.39 59.65 -26.52
N SER A 3 21.58 60.04 -27.46
CA SER A 3 20.15 59.74 -27.51
C SER A 3 19.84 58.26 -27.78
N ILE A 4 20.74 57.53 -28.38
CA ILE A 4 20.57 56.10 -28.72
C ILE A 4 21.47 55.22 -27.82
N GLU A 5 22.63 55.69 -27.47
CA GLU A 5 23.66 54.91 -26.73
C GLU A 5 23.20 54.58 -25.29
N LYS A 6 22.62 55.56 -24.56
CA LYS A 6 22.15 55.37 -23.19
C LYS A 6 20.98 54.37 -23.08
N PRO A 7 19.91 54.46 -23.89
CA PRO A 7 18.82 53.47 -23.85
C PRO A 7 19.27 52.07 -24.21
N ILE A 8 20.15 51.88 -25.20
CA ILE A 8 20.67 50.58 -25.58
C ILE A 8 21.54 49.99 -24.44
N ALA A 9 22.39 50.81 -23.79
CA ALA A 9 23.18 50.34 -22.66
C ALA A 9 22.32 49.91 -21.48
N ALA A 10 21.30 50.66 -21.14
CA ALA A 10 20.36 50.32 -20.08
C ALA A 10 19.57 49.02 -20.39
N LEU A 11 19.12 48.84 -21.64
CA LEU A 11 18.45 47.59 -22.07
C LEU A 11 19.43 46.40 -22.03
N ALA A 12 20.69 46.60 -22.46
CA ALA A 12 21.69 45.54 -22.43
C ALA A 12 22.04 45.12 -20.99
N ASP A 13 22.16 46.07 -20.06
CA ASP A 13 22.38 45.77 -18.64
C ASP A 13 21.18 45.02 -18.05
N ARG A 14 19.93 45.40 -18.37
CA ARG A 14 18.74 44.71 -17.91
C ARG A 14 18.64 43.29 -18.50
N LEU A 15 18.93 43.10 -19.79
CA LEU A 15 18.99 41.79 -20.42
C LEU A 15 20.05 40.88 -19.78
N LYS A 16 21.16 41.45 -19.30
CA LYS A 16 22.20 40.70 -18.59
C LYS A 16 21.64 40.15 -17.25
N THR A 17 21.01 40.98 -16.42
CA THR A 17 20.41 40.54 -15.17
C THR A 17 19.28 39.55 -15.40
N PHE A 18 18.48 39.75 -16.45
CA PHE A 18 17.45 38.78 -16.92
C PHE A 18 18.09 37.42 -17.25
N ALA A 19 19.21 37.39 -17.96
CA ALA A 19 19.94 36.16 -18.28
C ALA A 19 20.54 35.48 -17.04
N GLU A 20 20.78 36.23 -15.97
CA GLU A 20 21.24 35.74 -14.66
C GLU A 20 20.06 35.23 -13.78
N GLY A 21 18.80 35.34 -14.28
CA GLY A 21 17.59 34.82 -13.62
C GLY A 21 16.73 35.87 -12.91
N ASP A 22 17.07 37.15 -13.02
CA ASP A 22 16.22 38.22 -12.49
C ASP A 22 15.06 38.47 -13.47
N LEU A 23 13.93 37.87 -13.17
CA LEU A 23 12.70 38.02 -13.98
C LEU A 23 11.80 39.17 -13.53
N ASP A 24 12.01 39.69 -12.32
CA ASP A 24 11.04 40.57 -11.65
C ASP A 24 11.45 42.05 -11.70
N SER A 25 12.75 42.37 -11.92
CA SER A 25 13.19 43.77 -12.03
C SER A 25 12.59 44.46 -13.27
N GLU A 26 12.23 45.72 -13.08
CA GLU A 26 11.60 46.53 -14.14
C GLU A 26 12.55 46.78 -15.31
N PHE A 27 12.01 46.75 -16.51
CA PHE A 27 12.72 47.17 -17.71
C PHE A 27 12.76 48.70 -17.80
N PRO A 28 13.82 49.30 -18.40
CA PRO A 28 13.93 50.73 -18.53
C PRO A 28 12.69 51.37 -19.21
N GLU A 29 12.26 52.52 -18.71
CA GLU A 29 11.24 53.30 -19.39
C GLU A 29 11.86 53.94 -20.66
N HIS A 30 11.08 54.02 -21.75
CA HIS A 30 11.45 54.66 -22.96
C HIS A 30 10.60 55.91 -23.19
N GLN A 31 11.21 56.93 -23.78
CA GLN A 31 10.54 58.22 -24.07
C GLN A 31 10.28 58.42 -25.58
N THR A 32 10.63 57.44 -26.39
CA THR A 32 10.52 57.47 -27.86
C THR A 32 9.72 56.24 -28.34
N GLU A 33 9.08 56.36 -29.51
CA GLU A 33 8.42 55.25 -30.21
C GLU A 33 9.30 54.78 -31.36
N ASP A 34 10.50 54.32 -31.07
CA ASP A 34 11.46 53.82 -32.03
C ASP A 34 11.72 52.31 -31.89
N GLU A 35 12.62 51.76 -32.67
CA GLU A 35 12.96 50.34 -32.68
C GLU A 35 13.52 49.88 -31.31
N ILE A 36 14.13 50.79 -30.53
CA ILE A 36 14.64 50.49 -29.20
C ILE A 36 13.52 50.35 -28.19
N ALA A 37 12.52 51.24 -28.31
CA ALA A 37 11.30 51.14 -27.50
C ALA A 37 10.57 49.79 -27.76
N PHE A 38 10.41 49.43 -29.04
CA PHE A 38 9.84 48.15 -29.42
C PHE A 38 10.60 46.95 -28.85
N MET A 39 11.95 46.94 -28.97
CA MET A 39 12.79 45.90 -28.39
C MET A 39 12.68 45.82 -26.87
N ASN A 40 12.56 46.94 -26.17
CA ASN A 40 12.39 47.00 -24.74
C ASN A 40 11.01 46.40 -24.30
N ASP A 41 9.96 46.73 -25.03
CA ASP A 41 8.62 46.20 -24.76
C ASP A 41 8.52 44.70 -25.01
N GLU A 42 9.09 44.20 -26.10
CA GLU A 42 9.18 42.75 -26.38
C GLU A 42 9.98 42.00 -25.29
N ALA A 43 11.11 42.60 -24.86
CA ALA A 43 11.93 42.03 -23.79
C ALA A 43 11.18 42.02 -22.43
N ARG A 44 10.43 43.09 -22.14
CA ARG A 44 9.56 43.14 -20.94
C ARG A 44 8.48 42.07 -20.99
N GLN A 45 7.75 41.96 -22.08
CA GLN A 45 6.71 40.95 -22.26
C GLN A 45 7.27 39.53 -22.16
N MET A 46 8.47 39.28 -22.71
CA MET A 46 9.15 38.00 -22.56
C MET A 46 9.46 37.68 -21.10
N ALA A 47 9.99 38.65 -20.32
CA ALA A 47 10.28 38.49 -18.90
C ALA A 47 9.02 38.23 -18.08
N GLU A 48 7.96 39.00 -18.31
CA GLU A 48 6.66 38.81 -17.65
C GLU A 48 6.05 37.42 -17.91
N ASN A 49 6.04 36.99 -19.18
CA ASN A 49 5.52 35.68 -19.52
C ASN A 49 6.35 34.55 -18.89
N LEU A 50 7.68 34.70 -18.87
CA LEU A 50 8.56 33.70 -18.26
C LEU A 50 8.41 33.68 -16.72
N SER A 51 8.28 34.84 -16.08
CA SER A 51 8.00 34.94 -14.64
C SER A 51 6.67 34.25 -14.29
N LEU A 52 5.61 34.51 -15.06
CA LEU A 52 4.32 33.84 -14.86
C LEU A 52 4.42 32.31 -14.97
N ILE A 53 5.10 31.80 -16.00
CA ILE A 53 5.27 30.36 -16.21
C ILE A 53 6.08 29.73 -15.06
N ILE A 54 7.17 30.36 -14.65
CA ILE A 54 8.03 29.85 -13.56
C ILE A 54 7.28 29.83 -12.22
N ASN A 55 6.53 30.91 -11.92
CA ASN A 55 5.74 30.98 -10.71
C ASN A 55 4.61 29.94 -10.69
N ASP A 56 3.95 29.72 -11.82
CA ASP A 56 2.92 28.68 -11.96
C ASP A 56 3.50 27.27 -11.77
N ILE A 57 4.63 26.97 -12.40
CA ILE A 57 5.33 25.69 -12.21
C ILE A 57 5.75 25.50 -10.76
N ASN A 58 6.28 26.52 -10.11
CA ASN A 58 6.67 26.46 -8.71
C ASN A 58 5.46 26.17 -7.81
N LYS A 59 4.29 26.79 -8.09
CA LYS A 59 3.04 26.53 -7.38
C LYS A 59 2.59 25.06 -7.54
N ILE A 60 2.63 24.55 -8.78
CA ILE A 60 2.30 23.15 -9.07
C ILE A 60 3.26 22.21 -8.35
N MET A 61 4.58 22.46 -8.45
CA MET A 61 5.61 21.64 -7.78
C MET A 61 5.49 21.66 -6.26
N ALA A 62 5.16 22.82 -5.67
CA ALA A 62 4.92 22.92 -4.24
C ALA A 62 3.69 22.10 -3.80
N SER A 63 2.61 22.11 -4.58
CA SER A 63 1.44 21.26 -4.32
C SER A 63 1.78 19.77 -4.41
N MET A 64 2.54 19.37 -5.43
CA MET A 64 3.02 18.00 -5.57
C MET A 64 3.90 17.56 -4.39
N ALA A 65 4.78 18.45 -3.92
CA ALA A 65 5.62 18.19 -2.73
C ALA A 65 4.79 17.95 -1.46
N ASN A 66 3.60 18.53 -1.38
CA ASN A 66 2.62 18.32 -0.31
C ASN A 66 1.67 17.12 -0.56
N GLY A 67 1.91 16.35 -1.62
CA GLY A 67 1.12 15.16 -1.94
C GLY A 67 -0.14 15.43 -2.76
N ASP A 68 -0.39 16.67 -3.20
CA ASP A 68 -1.50 17.00 -4.09
C ASP A 68 -1.07 16.93 -5.55
N PHE A 69 -1.42 15.85 -6.22
CA PHE A 69 -1.16 15.60 -7.64
C PHE A 69 -2.36 15.91 -8.54
N THR A 70 -3.36 16.63 -8.02
CA THR A 70 -4.57 17.01 -8.79
C THR A 70 -4.48 18.40 -9.38
N VAL A 71 -3.50 19.21 -8.94
CA VAL A 71 -3.33 20.60 -9.33
C VAL A 71 -2.97 20.74 -10.80
N ASN A 72 -3.60 21.68 -11.47
CA ASN A 72 -3.33 22.08 -12.84
C ASN A 72 -3.00 23.57 -12.93
N THR A 73 -2.42 23.99 -14.08
CA THR A 73 -2.21 25.41 -14.37
C THR A 73 -3.52 26.14 -14.59
N GLU A 74 -3.57 27.41 -14.21
CA GLU A 74 -4.65 28.37 -14.51
C GLU A 74 -4.29 29.28 -15.71
N ILE A 75 -3.03 29.20 -16.22
CA ILE A 75 -2.49 30.05 -17.29
C ILE A 75 -2.06 29.24 -18.51
N GLU A 76 -2.87 28.25 -18.91
CA GLU A 76 -2.54 27.33 -20.01
C GLU A 76 -2.21 28.05 -21.32
N ASP A 77 -2.86 29.19 -21.59
CA ASP A 77 -2.65 30.05 -22.75
C ASP A 77 -1.24 30.64 -22.85
N LYS A 78 -0.52 30.73 -21.73
CA LYS A 78 0.88 31.20 -21.67
C LYS A 78 1.89 30.13 -22.05
N TYR A 79 1.51 28.86 -21.97
CA TYR A 79 2.40 27.74 -22.27
C TYR A 79 2.48 27.45 -23.78
N VAL A 80 3.10 28.35 -24.52
CA VAL A 80 3.29 28.23 -25.98
C VAL A 80 4.63 27.55 -26.33
N GLY A 81 4.68 26.89 -27.48
CA GLY A 81 5.90 26.27 -28.00
C GLY A 81 6.51 25.27 -27.03
N LYS A 82 7.78 25.43 -26.67
CA LYS A 82 8.51 24.53 -25.77
C LYS A 82 7.99 24.51 -24.33
N PHE A 83 7.37 25.57 -23.88
CA PHE A 83 6.70 25.59 -22.58
C PHE A 83 5.46 24.69 -22.55
N GLY A 84 4.76 24.52 -23.68
CA GLY A 84 3.68 23.55 -23.79
C GLY A 84 4.17 22.10 -23.61
N GLU A 85 5.33 21.75 -24.13
CA GLU A 85 5.95 20.43 -23.91
C GLU A 85 6.31 20.22 -22.44
N LEU A 86 6.81 21.27 -21.77
CA LEU A 86 7.10 21.23 -20.32
C LEU A 86 5.83 21.00 -19.51
N LEU A 87 4.75 21.74 -19.80
CA LEU A 87 3.45 21.55 -19.14
C LEU A 87 2.91 20.13 -19.33
N GLN A 88 3.02 19.57 -20.53
CA GLN A 88 2.61 18.19 -20.79
C GLN A 88 3.42 17.18 -19.98
N SER A 89 4.72 17.43 -19.81
CA SER A 89 5.59 16.57 -18.99
C SER A 89 5.19 16.60 -17.51
N VAL A 90 4.90 17.78 -16.97
CA VAL A 90 4.38 17.96 -15.61
C VAL A 90 3.04 17.27 -15.43
N ARG A 91 2.11 17.46 -16.37
CA ARG A 91 0.78 16.80 -16.36
C ARG A 91 0.91 15.27 -16.40
N ASN A 92 1.81 14.75 -17.21
CA ASN A 92 2.07 13.31 -17.30
C ASN A 92 2.64 12.77 -15.98
N MET A 93 3.54 13.49 -15.33
CA MET A 93 4.07 13.14 -14.01
C MET A 93 2.97 13.11 -12.96
N ASN A 94 2.15 14.18 -12.87
CA ASN A 94 1.00 14.25 -11.96
C ASN A 94 0.05 13.06 -12.15
N ARG A 95 -0.30 12.76 -13.38
CA ARG A 95 -1.23 11.68 -13.71
C ARG A 95 -0.68 10.31 -13.31
N LYS A 96 0.61 10.06 -13.58
CA LYS A 96 1.27 8.81 -13.18
C LYS A 96 1.37 8.68 -11.66
N MET A 97 1.73 9.75 -10.97
CA MET A 97 1.86 9.74 -9.52
C MET A 97 0.50 9.49 -8.85
N ASN A 98 -0.55 10.18 -9.30
CA ASN A 98 -1.91 9.98 -8.80
C ASN A 98 -2.40 8.54 -9.03
N ALA A 99 -2.15 7.97 -10.22
CA ALA A 99 -2.48 6.57 -10.51
C ALA A 99 -1.71 5.60 -9.60
N THR A 100 -0.42 5.86 -9.34
CA THR A 100 0.39 5.02 -8.45
C THR A 100 -0.12 5.09 -7.01
N LEU A 101 -0.42 6.28 -6.49
CA LEU A 101 -0.96 6.44 -5.14
C LEU A 101 -2.30 5.71 -4.98
N LYS A 102 -3.20 5.82 -5.97
CA LYS A 102 -4.45 5.08 -5.98
C LYS A 102 -4.23 3.55 -5.94
N SER A 103 -3.27 3.05 -6.71
CA SER A 103 -2.92 1.62 -6.71
C SER A 103 -2.35 1.15 -5.36
N VAL A 104 -1.57 2.02 -4.70
CA VAL A 104 -1.05 1.76 -3.34
C VAL A 104 -2.20 1.72 -2.33
N GLU A 105 -3.14 2.66 -2.41
CA GLU A 105 -4.33 2.70 -1.54
C GLU A 105 -5.18 1.44 -1.70
N GLU A 106 -5.45 1.02 -2.93
CA GLU A 106 -6.19 -0.21 -3.23
C GLU A 106 -5.46 -1.46 -2.68
N SER A 107 -4.13 -1.51 -2.85
CA SER A 107 -3.32 -2.62 -2.32
C SER A 107 -3.30 -2.64 -0.79
N ALA A 108 -3.19 -1.48 -0.15
CA ALA A 108 -3.26 -1.37 1.30
C ALA A 108 -4.63 -1.83 1.84
N GLY A 109 -5.72 -1.47 1.15
CA GLY A 109 -7.06 -1.95 1.46
C GLY A 109 -7.18 -3.48 1.38
N GLN A 110 -6.60 -4.09 0.33
CA GLN A 110 -6.58 -5.55 0.19
C GLN A 110 -5.78 -6.24 1.30
N VAL A 111 -4.62 -5.67 1.70
CA VAL A 111 -3.82 -6.18 2.82
C VAL A 111 -4.60 -6.10 4.13
N THR A 112 -5.30 -5.01 4.37
CA THR A 112 -6.14 -4.84 5.57
C THR A 112 -7.24 -5.90 5.62
N ALA A 113 -8.01 -6.06 4.54
CA ALA A 113 -9.08 -7.07 4.46
C ALA A 113 -8.53 -8.51 4.59
N GLY A 114 -7.37 -8.79 3.98
CA GLY A 114 -6.67 -10.07 4.13
C GLY A 114 -6.23 -10.36 5.56
N SER A 115 -5.76 -9.33 6.28
CA SER A 115 -5.35 -9.44 7.68
C SER A 115 -6.54 -9.71 8.62
N GLU A 116 -7.68 -9.08 8.36
CA GLU A 116 -8.93 -9.33 9.10
C GLU A 116 -9.42 -10.78 8.89
N ASN A 117 -9.42 -11.27 7.64
CA ASN A 117 -9.77 -12.65 7.34
C ASN A 117 -8.81 -13.65 8.01
N LEU A 118 -7.51 -13.34 8.06
CA LEU A 118 -6.51 -14.18 8.72
C LEU A 118 -6.75 -14.23 10.22
N ALA A 119 -7.06 -13.10 10.84
CA ALA A 119 -7.39 -13.03 12.27
C ALA A 119 -8.63 -13.87 12.60
N GLN A 120 -9.68 -13.78 11.77
CA GLN A 120 -10.89 -14.63 11.95
C GLN A 120 -10.55 -16.12 11.79
N SER A 121 -9.79 -16.49 10.75
CA SER A 121 -9.39 -17.90 10.55
C SER A 121 -8.53 -18.44 11.70
N ALA A 122 -7.68 -17.62 12.28
CA ALA A 122 -6.90 -17.99 13.45
C ALA A 122 -7.77 -18.22 14.70
N GLN A 123 -8.82 -17.42 14.86
CA GLN A 123 -9.81 -17.59 15.92
C GLN A 123 -10.58 -18.91 15.75
N ASP A 124 -11.09 -19.15 14.54
CA ASP A 124 -11.84 -20.38 14.22
C ASP A 124 -10.96 -21.63 14.43
N LEU A 125 -9.67 -21.53 14.07
CA LEU A 125 -8.70 -22.61 14.32
C LEU A 125 -8.46 -22.86 15.81
N ALA A 126 -8.37 -21.80 16.62
CA ALA A 126 -8.20 -21.93 18.07
C ALA A 126 -9.44 -22.57 18.73
N GLU A 127 -10.65 -22.21 18.29
CA GLU A 127 -11.89 -22.84 18.75
C GLU A 127 -11.93 -24.31 18.36
N GLY A 128 -11.65 -24.65 17.08
CA GLY A 128 -11.58 -26.03 16.60
C GLY A 128 -10.52 -26.87 17.32
N ALA A 129 -9.34 -26.29 17.65
CA ALA A 129 -8.35 -26.98 18.44
C ALA A 129 -8.83 -27.29 19.88
N THR A 130 -9.59 -26.36 20.47
CA THR A 130 -10.18 -26.56 21.81
C THR A 130 -11.22 -27.67 21.79
N GLU A 131 -12.12 -27.71 20.77
CA GLU A 131 -13.10 -28.79 20.59
C GLU A 131 -12.40 -30.14 20.37
N GLN A 132 -11.33 -30.18 19.56
CA GLN A 132 -10.55 -31.41 19.34
C GLN A 132 -9.90 -31.90 20.64
N ALA A 133 -9.35 -31.01 21.45
CA ALA A 133 -8.79 -31.38 22.73
C ALA A 133 -9.83 -32.04 23.66
N GLY A 134 -11.04 -31.47 23.74
CA GLY A 134 -12.16 -32.05 24.48
C GLY A 134 -12.59 -33.43 23.97
N ALA A 135 -12.66 -33.60 22.64
CA ALA A 135 -12.99 -34.91 22.05
C ALA A 135 -11.90 -35.97 22.33
N VAL A 136 -10.62 -35.58 22.34
CA VAL A 136 -9.52 -36.47 22.71
C VAL A 136 -9.61 -36.90 24.19
N GLU A 137 -9.93 -35.99 25.11
CA GLU A 137 -10.17 -36.32 26.51
C GLU A 137 -11.32 -37.32 26.71
N GLU A 138 -12.43 -37.12 25.97
CA GLU A 138 -13.57 -38.05 26.02
C GLU A 138 -13.22 -39.44 25.44
N LEU A 139 -12.46 -39.48 24.36
CA LEU A 139 -11.93 -40.73 23.81
C LEU A 139 -11.04 -41.45 24.81
N GLN A 140 -10.19 -40.75 25.54
CA GLN A 140 -9.31 -41.31 26.55
C GLN A 140 -10.06 -41.90 27.72
N ALA A 141 -11.11 -41.24 28.20
CA ALA A 141 -12.04 -41.77 29.21
C ALA A 141 -12.74 -43.04 28.75
N THR A 142 -13.21 -43.04 27.50
CA THR A 142 -13.86 -44.21 26.88
C THR A 142 -12.90 -45.40 26.77
N ILE A 143 -11.66 -45.18 26.33
CA ILE A 143 -10.61 -46.23 26.26
C ILE A 143 -10.30 -46.81 27.65
N THR A 144 -10.26 -45.96 28.66
CA THR A 144 -10.05 -46.41 30.06
C THR A 144 -11.21 -47.35 30.49
N THR A 145 -12.44 -46.94 30.24
CA THR A 145 -13.64 -47.75 30.56
C THR A 145 -13.63 -49.10 29.83
N ILE A 146 -13.30 -49.09 28.52
CA ILE A 146 -13.17 -50.35 27.74
C ILE A 146 -12.12 -51.26 28.32
N THR A 147 -10.95 -50.69 28.72
CA THR A 147 -9.86 -51.47 29.28
C THR A 147 -10.25 -52.15 30.60
N GLU A 148 -10.98 -51.46 31.45
CA GLU A 148 -11.53 -52.01 32.68
C GLU A 148 -12.55 -53.15 32.41
N GLN A 149 -13.46 -52.96 31.45
CA GLN A 149 -14.43 -53.97 31.06
C GLN A 149 -13.77 -55.23 30.48
N VAL A 150 -12.75 -55.04 29.62
CA VAL A 150 -11.95 -56.17 29.09
C VAL A 150 -11.28 -56.92 30.21
N GLY A 151 -10.66 -56.19 31.16
CA GLY A 151 -10.06 -56.80 32.36
C GLY A 151 -11.03 -57.62 33.19
N GLY A 152 -12.26 -57.08 33.42
CA GLY A 152 -13.32 -57.80 34.08
C GLY A 152 -13.78 -59.05 33.32
N THR A 153 -13.89 -58.97 31.99
CA THR A 153 -14.25 -60.11 31.12
C THR A 153 -13.18 -61.21 31.21
N VAL A 154 -11.91 -60.87 31.16
CA VAL A 154 -10.79 -61.84 31.30
C VAL A 154 -10.88 -62.56 32.68
N ASN A 155 -11.11 -61.83 33.76
CA ASN A 155 -11.26 -62.44 35.10
C ASN A 155 -12.44 -63.40 35.16
N ASN A 156 -13.60 -63.03 34.59
CA ASN A 156 -14.79 -63.90 34.51
C ASN A 156 -14.53 -65.17 33.69
N LEU A 157 -13.76 -65.07 32.60
CA LEU A 157 -13.37 -66.22 31.79
C LEU A 157 -12.44 -67.16 32.57
N MET A 158 -11.46 -66.61 33.33
CA MET A 158 -10.57 -67.41 34.19
C MET A 158 -11.37 -68.17 35.29
N GLU A 159 -12.33 -67.49 35.93
CA GLU A 159 -13.20 -68.13 36.92
C GLU A 159 -14.05 -69.24 36.32
N THR A 160 -14.65 -69.00 35.15
CA THR A 160 -15.45 -69.98 34.43
C THR A 160 -14.62 -71.18 33.99
N SER A 161 -13.39 -70.95 33.49
CA SER A 161 -12.45 -72.05 33.17
C SER A 161 -12.13 -72.92 34.39
N LYS A 162 -11.85 -72.29 35.53
CA LYS A 162 -11.57 -73.01 36.78
C LYS A 162 -12.79 -73.86 37.26
N LYS A 163 -14.02 -73.30 37.16
CA LYS A 163 -15.23 -74.05 37.45
C LYS A 163 -15.45 -75.23 36.53
N ALA A 164 -15.15 -75.07 35.23
CA ALA A 164 -15.23 -76.13 34.23
C ALA A 164 -14.23 -77.29 34.55
N GLU A 165 -13.02 -76.96 34.96
CA GLU A 165 -12.02 -77.97 35.39
C GLU A 165 -12.53 -78.76 36.64
N VAL A 166 -13.09 -78.05 37.64
CA VAL A 166 -13.66 -78.74 38.82
C VAL A 166 -14.81 -79.70 38.44
N TYR A 167 -15.72 -79.23 37.58
CA TYR A 167 -16.84 -80.09 37.12
C TYR A 167 -16.36 -81.28 36.28
N ALA A 168 -15.31 -81.10 35.48
CA ALA A 168 -14.70 -82.25 34.76
C ALA A 168 -14.12 -83.30 35.73
N SER A 169 -13.43 -82.84 36.79
CA SER A 169 -12.84 -83.71 37.86
C SER A 169 -13.95 -84.42 38.63
N ASP A 170 -15.02 -83.76 39.05
CA ASP A 170 -16.14 -84.31 39.74
C ASP A 170 -16.88 -85.41 38.89
N ALA A 171 -17.03 -85.13 37.57
CA ALA A 171 -17.64 -86.09 36.65
C ALA A 171 -16.77 -87.35 36.48
N ASP A 172 -15.43 -87.23 36.44
CA ASP A 172 -14.55 -88.37 36.40
C ASP A 172 -14.57 -89.18 37.67
N SER A 173 -14.60 -88.49 38.82
CA SER A 173 -14.75 -89.20 40.13
C SER A 173 -16.10 -89.94 40.23
N SER A 174 -17.17 -89.34 39.84
CA SER A 174 -18.53 -89.97 39.85
C SER A 174 -18.55 -91.17 38.90
N ARG A 175 -17.82 -91.14 37.78
CA ARG A 175 -17.73 -92.25 36.83
C ARG A 175 -16.92 -93.44 37.42
N GLU A 176 -15.98 -93.15 38.28
CA GLU A 176 -15.18 -94.16 38.98
C GLU A 176 -15.97 -94.85 40.13
N ASP A 177 -16.79 -94.09 40.87
CA ASP A 177 -17.64 -94.59 41.93
C ASP A 177 -18.78 -95.44 41.41
N MET A 178 -19.15 -95.42 40.13
CA MET A 178 -20.12 -96.22 39.48
C MET A 178 -19.65 -97.52 38.85
N LYS A 179 -18.40 -97.85 38.99
CA LYS A 179 -17.77 -99.11 38.55
C LYS A 179 -17.62 -100.07 39.72
#